data_e9e14695cd0adc614af2181655e23ede
#
_entry.id   e9e14695cd0adc614af2181655e23ede
#
_cell.length_a   1.000
_cell.length_b   1.000
_cell.length_c   1.000
_cell.angle_alpha   90.00
_cell.angle_beta   90.00
_cell.angle_gamma   90.00
#
_symmetry.space_group_name_H-M   'P 1'
#
loop_
_entity.id
_entity.type
_entity.pdbx_description
1 polymer ?
#
loop_
_entity_poly.entity_id
_entity_poly.type
_entity_poly.pdbx_seq_one_letter_code
_entity_poly.pdbx_strand_id
1 'polypeptide(L)'
;WDETTANLNRKIAEYTKAVVDGRPCFHISLVIDVSPNCDCRPENDMAIVPNVGMFASFDPVALDMACVDAVNAQTPLRGSAVDDAGEEIEHKHDHFQHIHPDTNWRSCLEHGEKIGIGTREYELIKI
;
A
#
# COMPACT_ATOMS: atom_id res chain seq x y z
N TRP A 1 0.77 -23.47 -7.44
CA TRP A 1 0.38 -22.08 -7.22
C TRP A 1 0.12 -21.89 -5.72
N ASP A 2 0.93 -21.09 -5.04
CA ASP A 2 0.76 -20.84 -3.61
C ASP A 2 -0.06 -19.55 -3.46
N GLU A 3 -1.31 -19.71 -3.01
CA GLU A 3 -2.30 -18.64 -2.87
C GLU A 3 -2.23 -17.93 -1.51
N THR A 4 -1.29 -18.31 -0.63
CA THR A 4 -1.19 -17.60 0.65
C THR A 4 -0.73 -16.16 0.44
N THR A 5 -1.43 -15.22 1.06
CA THR A 5 -1.14 -13.78 0.99
C THR A 5 0.33 -13.48 1.36
N ALA A 6 0.87 -14.18 2.36
CA ALA A 6 2.25 -13.99 2.79
C ALA A 6 3.27 -14.38 1.71
N ASN A 7 3.02 -15.47 0.97
CA ASN A 7 3.91 -15.89 -0.11
C ASN A 7 3.78 -14.96 -1.32
N LEU A 8 2.56 -14.55 -1.66
CA LEU A 8 2.35 -13.56 -2.72
C LEU A 8 3.13 -12.27 -2.43
N ASN A 9 2.99 -11.72 -1.23
CA ASN A 9 3.66 -10.49 -0.84
C ASN A 9 5.18 -10.59 -0.89
N ARG A 10 5.76 -11.72 -0.43
CA ARG A 10 7.20 -11.96 -0.56
C ARG A 10 7.64 -12.04 -2.02
N LYS A 11 6.86 -12.70 -2.87
CA LYS A 11 7.14 -12.79 -4.30
C LYS A 11 7.08 -11.42 -4.98
N ILE A 12 6.13 -10.58 -4.63
CA ILE A 12 6.07 -9.19 -5.12
C ILE A 12 7.38 -8.46 -4.81
N ALA A 13 7.86 -8.51 -3.57
CA ALA A 13 9.13 -7.89 -3.19
C ALA A 13 10.32 -8.50 -3.94
N GLU A 14 10.41 -9.84 -4.05
CA GLU A 14 11.49 -10.52 -4.77
C GLU A 14 11.52 -10.15 -6.26
N TYR A 15 10.37 -10.09 -6.92
CA TYR A 15 10.29 -9.66 -8.33
C TYR A 15 10.60 -8.17 -8.49
N THR A 16 10.16 -7.33 -7.55
CA THR A 16 10.55 -5.92 -7.52
C THR A 16 12.07 -5.80 -7.47
N LYS A 17 12.73 -6.55 -6.56
CA LYS A 17 14.19 -6.57 -6.50
C LYS A 17 14.81 -6.99 -7.82
N ALA A 18 14.32 -8.04 -8.46
CA ALA A 18 14.85 -8.50 -9.74
C ALA A 18 14.78 -7.43 -10.85
N VAL A 19 13.81 -6.52 -10.77
CA VAL A 19 13.67 -5.40 -11.73
C VAL A 19 14.60 -4.24 -11.40
N VAL A 20 14.71 -3.85 -10.12
CA VAL A 20 15.42 -2.61 -9.74
C VAL A 20 16.89 -2.83 -9.39
N ASP A 21 17.32 -4.06 -9.07
CA ASP A 21 18.65 -4.35 -8.57
C ASP A 21 19.76 -3.96 -9.57
N GLY A 22 20.75 -3.23 -9.08
CA GLY A 22 21.87 -2.75 -9.88
C GLY A 22 21.52 -1.66 -10.93
N ARG A 23 20.35 -1.05 -10.84
CA ARG A 23 19.88 -0.01 -11.75
C ARG A 23 19.56 1.29 -11.01
N PRO A 24 19.87 2.46 -11.59
CA PRO A 24 19.34 3.72 -11.06
C PRO A 24 17.83 3.75 -11.29
N CYS A 25 17.07 3.83 -10.21
CA CYS A 25 15.61 3.88 -10.25
C CYS A 25 15.11 5.12 -9.52
N PHE A 26 14.02 5.69 -10.02
CA PHE A 26 13.24 6.73 -9.38
C PHE A 26 11.77 6.35 -9.48
N HIS A 27 11.07 6.39 -8.36
CA HIS A 27 9.70 5.90 -8.24
C HIS A 27 8.75 7.06 -7.98
N ILE A 28 7.57 7.01 -8.60
CA ILE A 28 6.49 7.97 -8.41
C ILE A 28 5.22 7.18 -8.15
N SER A 29 4.48 7.56 -7.10
CA SER A 29 3.16 7.03 -6.78
C SER A 29 2.13 8.14 -6.75
N LEU A 30 0.99 7.89 -7.38
CA LEU A 30 -0.17 8.76 -7.32
C LEU A 30 -1.17 8.16 -6.33
N VAL A 31 -1.36 8.84 -5.19
CA VAL A 31 -2.36 8.44 -4.18
C VAL A 31 -3.66 9.17 -4.51
N ILE A 32 -4.32 8.66 -5.54
CA ILE A 32 -5.57 9.19 -6.11
C ILE A 32 -6.49 8.01 -6.45
N ASP A 33 -7.79 8.22 -6.38
CA ASP A 33 -8.83 7.23 -6.72
C ASP A 33 -8.58 5.86 -6.07
N VAL A 34 -8.17 5.88 -4.80
CA VAL A 34 -7.85 4.66 -4.04
C VAL A 34 -9.11 3.84 -3.83
N SER A 35 -9.28 2.81 -4.64
CA SER A 35 -10.46 1.94 -4.64
C SER A 35 -10.30 0.75 -3.68
N PRO A 36 -11.40 0.13 -3.22
CA PRO A 36 -11.34 -0.97 -2.25
C PRO A 36 -10.65 -2.23 -2.80
N ASN A 37 -10.80 -2.50 -4.09
CA ASN A 37 -10.20 -3.67 -4.72
C ASN A 37 -9.05 -3.29 -5.65
N CYS A 38 -8.10 -4.21 -5.81
CA CYS A 38 -7.05 -4.10 -6.81
C CYS A 38 -7.68 -4.03 -8.22
N ASP A 39 -7.10 -3.22 -9.09
CA ASP A 39 -7.48 -3.09 -10.49
C ASP A 39 -7.40 -4.42 -11.31
N CYS A 40 -6.78 -5.45 -10.73
CA CYS A 40 -6.77 -6.80 -11.28
C CYS A 40 -8.12 -7.54 -11.13
N ARG A 41 -9.07 -6.99 -10.37
CA ARG A 41 -10.41 -7.55 -10.19
C ARG A 41 -11.41 -6.91 -11.15
N PRO A 42 -12.40 -7.67 -11.64
CA PRO A 42 -13.42 -7.14 -12.52
C PRO A 42 -14.46 -6.27 -11.80
N GLU A 43 -14.61 -6.46 -10.48
CA GLU A 43 -15.50 -5.68 -9.63
C GLU A 43 -14.72 -4.67 -8.80
N ASN A 44 -15.22 -3.46 -8.71
CA ASN A 44 -14.68 -2.42 -7.84
C ASN A 44 -15.81 -1.46 -7.38
N ASP A 45 -15.47 -0.52 -6.53
CA ASP A 45 -16.41 0.44 -5.97
C ASP A 45 -15.77 1.83 -5.91
N MET A 46 -16.48 2.80 -5.36
CA MET A 46 -16.00 4.16 -5.18
C MET A 46 -14.71 4.21 -4.37
N ALA A 47 -13.96 5.29 -4.54
CA ALA A 47 -12.76 5.54 -3.74
C ALA A 47 -13.06 5.50 -2.23
N ILE A 48 -12.15 4.92 -1.47
CA ILE A 48 -12.30 4.77 -0.01
C ILE A 48 -11.91 6.02 0.77
N VAL A 49 -11.02 6.84 0.22
CA VAL A 49 -10.52 8.08 0.81
C VAL A 49 -10.42 9.19 -0.25
N PRO A 50 -10.36 10.48 0.14
CA PRO A 50 -10.05 11.56 -0.77
C PRO A 50 -8.69 11.40 -1.44
N ASN A 51 -8.54 12.01 -2.63
CA ASN A 51 -7.23 12.10 -3.29
C ASN A 51 -6.22 12.84 -2.41
N VAL A 52 -5.04 12.25 -2.26
CA VAL A 52 -3.97 12.82 -1.42
C VAL A 52 -2.96 13.60 -2.24
N GLY A 53 -2.45 12.99 -3.32
CA GLY A 53 -1.47 13.63 -4.18
C GLY A 53 -0.43 12.69 -4.76
N MET A 54 0.71 13.26 -5.14
CA MET A 54 1.83 12.56 -5.76
C MET A 54 2.99 12.47 -4.78
N PHE A 55 3.57 11.27 -4.69
CA PHE A 55 4.75 10.96 -3.90
C PHE A 55 5.88 10.49 -4.80
N ALA A 56 7.12 10.77 -4.42
CA ALA A 56 8.29 10.34 -5.19
C ALA A 56 9.47 10.01 -4.27
N SER A 57 10.22 8.97 -4.63
CA SER A 57 11.43 8.56 -3.90
C SER A 57 12.36 7.75 -4.79
N PHE A 58 13.63 7.68 -4.42
CA PHE A 58 14.57 6.69 -4.95
C PHE A 58 14.44 5.32 -4.27
N ASP A 59 13.80 5.28 -3.09
CA ASP A 59 13.56 4.07 -2.32
C ASP A 59 12.08 3.65 -2.47
N PRO A 60 11.79 2.51 -3.14
CA PRO A 60 10.42 2.07 -3.35
C PRO A 60 9.73 1.60 -2.07
N VAL A 61 10.46 1.06 -1.09
CA VAL A 61 9.88 0.60 0.18
C VAL A 61 9.45 1.79 1.03
N ALA A 62 10.32 2.83 1.12
CA ALA A 62 10.00 4.08 1.80
C ALA A 62 8.82 4.81 1.13
N LEU A 63 8.77 4.78 -0.22
CA LEU A 63 7.67 5.37 -0.97
C LEU A 63 6.34 4.71 -0.65
N ASP A 64 6.27 3.39 -0.72
CA ASP A 64 5.05 2.64 -0.44
C ASP A 64 4.61 2.81 1.02
N MET A 65 5.56 2.82 1.96
CA MET A 65 5.25 3.08 3.37
C MET A 65 4.63 4.47 3.55
N ALA A 66 5.21 5.51 2.95
CA ALA A 66 4.68 6.87 3.00
C ALA A 66 3.28 6.99 2.37
N CYS A 67 3.05 6.27 1.26
CA CYS A 67 1.74 6.24 0.59
C CYS A 67 0.67 5.57 1.46
N VAL A 68 1.00 4.44 2.08
CA VAL A 68 0.08 3.72 2.99
C VAL A 68 -0.26 4.60 4.19
N ASP A 69 0.73 5.22 4.82
CA ASP A 69 0.51 6.13 5.95
C ASP A 69 -0.36 7.33 5.54
N ALA A 70 -0.14 7.86 4.33
CA ALA A 70 -0.92 8.97 3.80
C ALA A 70 -2.39 8.58 3.55
N VAL A 71 -2.66 7.37 3.07
CA VAL A 71 -4.04 6.84 2.91
C VAL A 71 -4.68 6.63 4.29
N ASN A 72 -3.98 5.98 5.21
CA ASN A 72 -4.49 5.69 6.55
C ASN A 72 -4.73 6.95 7.40
N ALA A 73 -4.06 8.06 7.08
CA ALA A 73 -4.29 9.35 7.71
C ALA A 73 -5.57 10.08 7.21
N GLN A 74 -6.18 9.62 6.13
CA GLN A 74 -7.41 10.24 5.60
C GLN A 74 -8.64 9.74 6.32
N THR A 75 -9.65 10.62 6.41
CA THR A 75 -11.00 10.22 6.80
C THR A 75 -11.66 9.47 5.65
N PRO A 76 -12.25 8.30 5.89
CA PRO A 76 -12.99 7.56 4.86
C PRO A 76 -14.08 8.39 4.20
N LEU A 77 -14.29 8.18 2.92
CA LEU A 77 -15.42 8.77 2.21
C LEU A 77 -16.71 8.09 2.65
N ARG A 78 -17.74 8.90 2.91
CA ARG A 78 -19.03 8.40 3.35
C ARG A 78 -19.66 7.47 2.30
N GLY A 79 -20.10 6.30 2.73
CA GLY A 79 -20.66 5.25 1.89
C GLY A 79 -19.61 4.46 1.11
N SER A 80 -18.34 4.62 1.45
CA SER A 80 -17.25 3.77 0.92
C SER A 80 -17.17 2.44 1.67
N ALA A 81 -16.46 1.48 1.11
CA ALA A 81 -16.26 0.17 1.74
C ALA A 81 -15.63 0.25 3.15
N VAL A 82 -14.81 1.26 3.43
CA VAL A 82 -14.25 1.50 4.77
C VAL A 82 -15.30 2.08 5.72
N ASP A 83 -16.13 3.01 5.25
CA ASP A 83 -17.20 3.60 6.04
C ASP A 83 -18.28 2.56 6.38
N ASP A 84 -18.66 1.73 5.39
CA ASP A 84 -19.67 0.68 5.54
C ASP A 84 -19.20 -0.49 6.42
N ALA A 85 -17.92 -0.74 6.54
CA ALA A 85 -17.35 -1.78 7.39
C ALA A 85 -17.54 -1.48 8.90
N GLY A 86 -17.87 -0.22 9.28
CA GLY A 86 -18.30 0.17 10.62
C GLY A 86 -17.18 0.38 11.64
N GLU A 87 -17.56 0.84 12.84
CA GLU A 87 -16.61 1.25 13.89
C GLU A 87 -16.09 0.10 14.78
N GLU A 88 -16.59 -1.12 14.64
CA GLU A 88 -16.37 -2.22 15.60
C GLU A 88 -15.10 -3.04 15.36
N ILE A 89 -14.17 -2.62 14.51
CA ILE A 89 -13.05 -3.43 14.11
C ILE A 89 -11.75 -3.01 14.81
N GLU A 90 -10.99 -4.01 15.21
CA GLU A 90 -9.73 -3.94 15.92
C GLU A 90 -8.64 -3.11 15.19
N HIS A 91 -8.86 -2.78 13.91
CA HIS A 91 -7.90 -2.11 13.01
C HIS A 91 -8.35 -0.70 12.55
N LYS A 92 -8.97 0.09 13.43
CA LYS A 92 -9.53 1.43 13.13
C LYS A 92 -8.60 2.40 12.36
N HIS A 93 -7.31 2.14 12.31
CA HIS A 93 -6.31 3.02 11.71
C HIS A 93 -5.60 2.41 10.51
N ASP A 94 -6.10 1.28 10.00
CA ASP A 94 -5.55 0.62 8.83
C ASP A 94 -6.69 0.29 7.85
N HIS A 95 -6.94 1.23 6.95
CA HIS A 95 -8.02 1.11 5.96
C HIS A 95 -7.89 -0.13 5.09
N PHE A 96 -6.67 -0.52 4.76
CA PHE A 96 -6.39 -1.70 3.93
C PHE A 96 -6.77 -2.99 4.64
N GLN A 97 -6.33 -3.15 5.89
CA GLN A 97 -6.63 -4.35 6.67
C GLN A 97 -8.08 -4.38 7.14
N HIS A 98 -8.72 -3.20 7.25
CA HIS A 98 -10.13 -3.08 7.62
C HIS A 98 -11.05 -3.69 6.56
N ILE A 99 -10.81 -3.43 5.28
CA ILE A 99 -11.60 -3.99 4.18
C ILE A 99 -11.11 -5.37 3.71
N HIS A 100 -9.86 -5.71 4.00
CA HIS A 100 -9.26 -7.00 3.65
C HIS A 100 -8.56 -7.64 4.85
N PRO A 101 -9.31 -8.12 5.86
CA PRO A 101 -8.75 -8.62 7.12
C PRO A 101 -7.82 -9.84 6.94
N ASP A 102 -8.00 -10.60 5.87
CA ASP A 102 -7.19 -11.78 5.54
C ASP A 102 -5.87 -11.42 4.85
N THR A 103 -5.59 -10.13 4.63
CA THR A 103 -4.37 -9.67 3.97
C THR A 103 -3.39 -9.05 4.98
N ASN A 104 -2.12 -8.99 4.60
CA ASN A 104 -1.08 -8.33 5.37
C ASN A 104 -0.10 -7.61 4.44
N TRP A 105 -0.42 -6.38 4.07
CA TRP A 105 0.42 -5.55 3.19
C TRP A 105 1.81 -5.30 3.78
N ARG A 106 1.94 -5.23 5.13
CA ARG A 106 3.21 -4.99 5.82
C ARG A 106 4.25 -6.05 5.48
N SER A 107 3.83 -7.29 5.28
CA SER A 107 4.74 -8.39 4.97
C SER A 107 5.51 -8.21 3.65
N CYS A 108 4.95 -7.47 2.68
CA CYS A 108 5.66 -7.10 1.46
C CYS A 108 6.81 -6.13 1.75
N LEU A 109 6.54 -5.06 2.49
CA LEU A 109 7.53 -4.02 2.83
C LEU A 109 8.61 -4.56 3.77
N GLU A 110 8.23 -5.37 4.77
CA GLU A 110 9.16 -6.04 5.67
C GLU A 110 10.12 -6.97 4.92
N HIS A 111 9.59 -7.72 3.96
CA HIS A 111 10.41 -8.59 3.14
C HIS A 111 11.29 -7.80 2.18
N GLY A 112 10.77 -6.71 1.59
CA GLY A 112 11.52 -5.78 0.77
C GLY A 112 12.73 -5.19 1.49
N GLU A 113 12.53 -4.72 2.71
CA GLU A 113 13.61 -4.22 3.57
C GLU A 113 14.62 -5.33 3.90
N LYS A 114 14.16 -6.52 4.29
CA LYS A 114 15.01 -7.67 4.61
C LYS A 114 15.90 -8.11 3.45
N ILE A 115 15.40 -8.04 2.22
CA ILE A 115 16.19 -8.43 1.03
C ILE A 115 16.97 -7.25 0.41
N GLY A 116 16.93 -6.08 1.04
CA GLY A 116 17.74 -4.92 0.69
C GLY A 116 17.26 -4.16 -0.56
N ILE A 117 15.95 -4.01 -0.74
CA ILE A 117 15.39 -3.13 -1.77
C ILE A 117 15.41 -1.68 -1.29
N GLY A 118 15.12 -1.45 0.00
CA GLY A 118 15.03 -0.14 0.61
C GLY A 118 14.78 -0.24 2.11
N THR A 119 14.24 0.81 2.72
CA THR A 119 13.90 0.90 4.15
C THR A 119 12.47 1.38 4.33
N ARG A 120 11.81 0.97 5.41
CA ARG A 120 10.48 1.48 5.79
C ARG A 120 10.53 2.84 6.49
N GLU A 121 11.71 3.29 6.88
CA GLU A 121 11.90 4.62 7.46
C GLU A 121 11.99 5.68 6.36
N TYR A 122 11.29 6.80 6.53
CA TYR A 122 11.29 7.90 5.58
C TYR A 122 11.15 9.25 6.25
N GLU A 123 11.59 10.28 5.57
CA GLU A 123 11.29 11.68 5.87
C GLU A 123 10.41 12.25 4.76
N LEU A 124 9.24 12.78 5.11
CA LEU A 124 8.32 13.38 4.15
C LEU A 124 8.60 14.88 3.98
N ILE A 125 9.10 15.26 2.81
CA ILE A 125 9.32 16.65 2.41
C ILE A 125 8.17 17.09 1.51
N LYS A 126 7.42 18.10 1.96
CA LYS A 126 6.35 18.71 1.15
C LYS A 126 6.93 19.88 0.34
N ILE A 127 6.59 19.90 -0.94
CA ILE A 127 6.97 20.94 -1.88
C ILE A 127 5.74 21.64 -2.45
#